data_c70d9f7e0cbd225ced7855e3fcff4bc2
#
_entry.id   c70d9f7e0cbd225ced7855e3fcff4bc2
#
_cell.length_a   1.000
_cell.length_b   1.000
_cell.length_c   1.000
_cell.angle_alpha   90.00
_cell.angle_beta   90.00
_cell.angle_gamma   90.00
#
_symmetry.space_group_name_H-M   'P 1'
#
loop_
_entity.id
_entity.type
_entity.pdbx_description
1 polymer ?
#
loop_
_entity_poly.entity_id
_entity_poly.type
_entity_poly.pdbx_seq_one_letter_code
_entity_poly.pdbx_strand_id
1 'polypeptide(L)'
;MKCVINRRAKFSASHRYWLPELSDAENAAQFGPCMRFPGHGHNYTLYVSMIGDVDENGMVLNLSDVKHVIKHEVTGQLDFSYLNDAWEEFQQTLPTTENLARVIWNRLSPHLPLVDIKLIENENLWAEYQGNAMEAYLTVNTHFSAAHRLAHPDLSLEENSAIFGKCARINGHGHNYHVDITVKGEIHPRTGMIVDLVELQNTIDRLIIEPMDHSFLNKDVPYFERVVPTAENIAAYMVKTLQGPIAELGAQLHKVKLYESPNNACEVYASFLQDAIVGDRLPELATV
;
A
#
# COMPACT_ATOMS: atom_id res chain seq x y z
N MET A 1 23.51 6.03 21.12
CA MET A 1 23.00 6.30 19.75
C MET A 1 21.79 5.43 19.53
N LYS A 2 20.67 6.02 19.13
CA LYS A 2 19.41 5.30 18.92
C LYS A 2 19.23 4.96 17.44
N CYS A 3 18.84 3.73 17.11
CA CYS A 3 18.58 3.32 15.74
C CYS A 3 17.46 2.27 15.63
N VAL A 4 16.96 2.08 14.42
CA VAL A 4 15.97 1.05 14.10
C VAL A 4 16.68 -0.08 13.39
N ILE A 5 16.45 -1.31 13.86
CA ILE A 5 16.93 -2.54 13.24
C ILE A 5 15.76 -3.35 12.69
N ASN A 6 15.98 -4.07 11.60
CA ASN A 6 14.94 -4.83 10.91
C ASN A 6 15.32 -6.32 10.80
N ARG A 7 14.36 -7.19 11.06
CA ARG A 7 14.49 -8.62 10.83
C ARG A 7 13.42 -9.12 9.88
N ARG A 8 13.84 -9.78 8.79
CA ARG A 8 12.95 -10.48 7.86
C ARG A 8 12.79 -11.94 8.26
N ALA A 9 11.56 -12.43 8.23
CA ALA A 9 11.21 -13.83 8.36
C ALA A 9 10.23 -14.24 7.25
N LYS A 10 10.03 -15.54 7.03
CA LYS A 10 9.08 -16.09 6.06
C LYS A 10 8.36 -17.27 6.68
N PHE A 11 7.13 -17.49 6.24
CA PHE A 11 6.33 -18.69 6.51
C PHE A 11 5.33 -18.90 5.37
N SER A 12 4.90 -20.14 5.18
CA SER A 12 3.88 -20.53 4.21
C SER A 12 2.62 -20.94 4.96
N ALA A 13 1.49 -20.35 4.65
CA ALA A 13 0.23 -20.65 5.33
C ALA A 13 -0.96 -20.53 4.38
N SER A 14 -2.03 -21.24 4.68
CA SER A 14 -3.30 -21.16 3.98
C SER A 14 -4.34 -20.45 4.84
N HIS A 15 -5.35 -19.87 4.18
CA HIS A 15 -6.48 -19.23 4.84
C HIS A 15 -7.74 -19.28 3.98
N ARG A 16 -8.86 -18.91 4.60
CA ARG A 16 -10.14 -18.70 3.95
C ARG A 16 -10.86 -17.53 4.62
N TYR A 17 -11.47 -16.65 3.82
CA TYR A 17 -12.37 -15.63 4.35
C TYR A 17 -13.81 -16.11 4.17
N TRP A 18 -14.44 -16.43 5.29
CA TRP A 18 -15.78 -16.95 5.32
C TRP A 18 -16.47 -16.58 6.63
N LEU A 19 -17.64 -15.98 6.52
CA LEU A 19 -18.50 -15.67 7.66
C LEU A 19 -19.75 -16.55 7.60
N PRO A 20 -19.95 -17.44 8.61
CA PRO A 20 -21.07 -18.38 8.61
C PRO A 20 -22.45 -17.71 8.74
N GLU A 21 -22.48 -16.46 9.19
CA GLU A 21 -23.70 -15.64 9.28
C GLU A 21 -24.14 -15.04 7.94
N LEU A 22 -23.28 -15.07 6.92
CA LEU A 22 -23.57 -14.60 5.56
C LEU A 22 -23.93 -15.78 4.65
N SER A 23 -24.79 -15.53 3.67
CA SER A 23 -25.05 -16.48 2.58
C SER A 23 -23.80 -16.65 1.68
N ASP A 24 -23.79 -17.70 0.84
CA ASP A 24 -22.73 -17.94 -0.13
C ASP A 24 -22.56 -16.74 -1.09
N ALA A 25 -23.67 -16.12 -1.51
CA ALA A 25 -23.63 -14.96 -2.40
C ALA A 25 -23.05 -13.71 -1.73
N GLU A 26 -23.38 -13.45 -0.45
CA GLU A 26 -22.81 -12.36 0.32
C GLU A 26 -21.32 -12.59 0.60
N ASN A 27 -20.93 -13.79 1.00
CA ASN A 27 -19.52 -14.15 1.16
C ASN A 27 -18.74 -13.98 -0.17
N ALA A 28 -19.33 -14.39 -1.30
CA ALA A 28 -18.71 -14.21 -2.61
C ALA A 28 -18.58 -12.73 -3.02
N ALA A 29 -19.58 -11.92 -2.71
CA ALA A 29 -19.52 -10.48 -2.99
C ALA A 29 -18.45 -9.78 -2.15
N GLN A 30 -18.36 -10.09 -0.85
CA GLN A 30 -17.45 -9.41 0.08
C GLN A 30 -16.01 -9.91 -0.01
N PHE A 31 -15.78 -11.21 -0.24
CA PHE A 31 -14.45 -11.79 -0.15
C PHE A 31 -13.92 -12.32 -1.50
N GLY A 32 -14.73 -12.26 -2.55
CA GLY A 32 -14.34 -12.73 -3.88
C GLY A 32 -13.77 -14.17 -3.85
N PRO A 33 -12.65 -14.43 -4.53
CA PRO A 33 -12.02 -15.75 -4.56
C PRO A 33 -11.56 -16.28 -3.18
N CYS A 34 -11.31 -15.38 -2.21
CA CYS A 34 -10.82 -15.76 -0.88
C CYS A 34 -11.83 -16.56 -0.05
N MET A 35 -13.13 -16.53 -0.44
CA MET A 35 -14.17 -17.33 0.21
C MET A 35 -14.18 -18.81 -0.16
N ARG A 36 -13.47 -19.21 -1.22
CA ARG A 36 -13.55 -20.57 -1.78
C ARG A 36 -13.05 -21.63 -0.81
N PHE A 37 -13.82 -22.70 -0.68
CA PHE A 37 -13.44 -23.86 0.13
C PHE A 37 -12.43 -24.76 -0.63
N PRO A 38 -11.41 -25.34 0.05
CA PRO A 38 -11.12 -25.28 1.50
C PRO A 38 -10.34 -24.03 1.91
N GLY A 39 -9.92 -23.20 0.99
CA GLY A 39 -9.06 -22.02 1.17
C GLY A 39 -7.94 -22.02 0.14
N HIS A 40 -7.06 -21.04 0.24
CA HIS A 40 -5.86 -20.89 -0.58
C HIS A 40 -4.70 -20.44 0.32
N GLY A 41 -3.49 -20.30 -0.22
CA GLY A 41 -2.33 -20.01 0.62
C GLY A 41 -1.29 -19.15 -0.06
N HIS A 42 -0.42 -18.58 0.77
CA HIS A 42 0.64 -17.65 0.37
C HIS A 42 1.97 -17.99 1.02
N ASN A 43 3.03 -17.48 0.41
CA ASN A 43 4.37 -17.42 0.99
C ASN A 43 4.56 -16.04 1.63
N TYR A 44 4.15 -15.90 2.87
CA TYR A 44 4.23 -14.65 3.60
C TYR A 44 5.67 -14.21 3.84
N THR A 45 5.92 -12.90 3.71
CA THR A 45 7.17 -12.28 4.13
C THR A 45 6.89 -11.27 5.23
N LEU A 46 7.46 -11.52 6.40
CA LEU A 46 7.33 -10.69 7.59
C LEU A 46 8.59 -9.85 7.80
N TYR A 47 8.43 -8.54 7.96
CA TYR A 47 9.46 -7.65 8.47
C TYR A 47 9.07 -7.16 9.86
N VAL A 48 9.99 -7.29 10.80
CA VAL A 48 9.86 -6.82 12.18
C VAL A 48 10.87 -5.72 12.41
N SER A 49 10.38 -4.50 12.65
CA SER A 49 11.20 -3.31 12.93
C SER A 49 11.21 -3.02 14.42
N MET A 50 12.40 -2.86 14.99
CA MET A 50 12.62 -2.63 16.42
C MET A 50 13.50 -1.41 16.63
N ILE A 51 13.27 -0.65 17.71
CA ILE A 51 14.04 0.55 18.03
C ILE A 51 14.73 0.38 19.39
N GLY A 52 15.94 0.90 19.50
CA GLY A 52 16.66 0.91 20.78
C GLY A 52 17.96 1.69 20.72
N ASP A 53 18.57 1.84 21.87
CA ASP A 53 19.91 2.41 21.98
C ASP A 53 20.97 1.33 21.75
N VAL A 54 22.04 1.72 21.08
CA VAL A 54 23.21 0.85 20.87
C VAL A 54 23.93 0.69 22.19
N ASP A 55 24.14 -0.54 22.64
CA ASP A 55 24.82 -0.90 23.87
C ASP A 55 26.37 -0.80 23.75
N GLU A 56 27.06 -1.20 24.81
CA GLU A 56 28.53 -1.22 24.86
C GLU A 56 29.18 -2.21 23.88
N ASN A 57 28.40 -3.20 23.39
CA ASN A 57 28.84 -4.19 22.41
C ASN A 57 28.51 -3.75 20.97
N GLY A 58 27.93 -2.56 20.79
CA GLY A 58 27.56 -2.03 19.47
C GLY A 58 26.23 -2.58 18.94
N MET A 59 25.37 -3.15 19.78
CA MET A 59 24.10 -3.75 19.36
C MET A 59 22.90 -3.06 20.00
N VAL A 60 21.77 -2.97 19.25
CA VAL A 60 20.46 -2.67 19.84
C VAL A 60 19.89 -3.93 20.49
N LEU A 61 19.94 -5.05 19.77
CA LEU A 61 19.54 -6.38 20.20
C LEU A 61 20.39 -7.41 19.46
N ASN A 62 20.60 -8.57 20.09
CA ASN A 62 21.19 -9.70 19.39
C ASN A 62 20.18 -10.27 18.37
N LEU A 63 20.48 -10.15 17.07
CA LEU A 63 19.59 -10.61 16.00
C LEU A 63 19.37 -12.14 16.01
N SER A 64 20.20 -12.93 16.67
CA SER A 64 19.97 -14.36 16.85
C SER A 64 18.84 -14.61 17.86
N ASP A 65 18.80 -13.82 18.95
CA ASP A 65 17.74 -13.91 19.96
C ASP A 65 16.41 -13.41 19.38
N VAL A 66 16.45 -12.29 18.61
CA VAL A 66 15.27 -11.81 17.85
C VAL A 66 14.74 -12.90 16.92
N LYS A 67 15.62 -13.61 16.20
CA LYS A 67 15.22 -14.75 15.36
C LYS A 67 14.51 -15.84 16.14
N HIS A 68 15.01 -16.19 17.32
CA HIS A 68 14.42 -17.23 18.18
C HIS A 68 13.04 -16.80 18.67
N VAL A 69 12.87 -15.54 19.12
CA VAL A 69 11.58 -14.99 19.52
C VAL A 69 10.59 -15.05 18.35
N ILE A 70 10.94 -14.52 17.18
CA ILE A 70 10.05 -14.54 15.99
C ILE A 70 9.68 -16.00 15.61
N LYS A 71 10.64 -16.93 15.70
CA LYS A 71 10.35 -18.32 15.38
C LYS A 71 9.41 -18.94 16.41
N HIS A 72 9.60 -18.69 17.70
CA HIS A 72 8.78 -19.25 18.76
C HIS A 72 7.36 -18.71 18.76
N GLU A 73 7.23 -17.38 18.66
CA GLU A 73 5.96 -16.67 18.81
C GLU A 73 5.13 -16.65 17.50
N VAL A 74 5.79 -16.74 16.34
CA VAL A 74 5.12 -16.54 15.04
C VAL A 74 5.40 -17.66 14.05
N THR A 75 6.61 -17.69 13.44
CA THR A 75 6.81 -18.51 12.25
C THR A 75 6.78 -20.01 12.53
N GLY A 76 7.17 -20.46 13.72
CA GLY A 76 7.10 -21.88 14.09
C GLY A 76 5.68 -22.41 14.32
N GLN A 77 4.72 -21.49 14.51
CA GLN A 77 3.30 -21.82 14.69
C GLN A 77 2.51 -21.68 13.39
N LEU A 78 2.88 -20.70 12.55
CA LEU A 78 2.15 -20.38 11.32
C LEU A 78 2.65 -21.14 10.09
N ASP A 79 3.93 -21.57 10.08
CA ASP A 79 4.50 -22.22 8.91
C ASP A 79 3.81 -23.57 8.66
N PHE A 80 3.34 -23.78 7.43
CA PHE A 80 2.51 -24.93 7.01
C PHE A 80 1.18 -25.08 7.77
N SER A 81 0.60 -24.00 8.30
CA SER A 81 -0.68 -24.02 9.00
C SER A 81 -1.84 -23.51 8.14
N TYR A 82 -3.06 -23.78 8.63
CA TYR A 82 -4.29 -23.10 8.22
C TYR A 82 -4.57 -21.98 9.23
N LEU A 83 -4.42 -20.72 8.81
CA LEU A 83 -4.45 -19.55 9.70
C LEU A 83 -5.74 -19.44 10.50
N ASN A 84 -6.88 -19.82 9.92
CA ASN A 84 -8.17 -19.77 10.61
C ASN A 84 -8.21 -20.61 11.88
N ASP A 85 -7.39 -21.66 11.97
CA ASP A 85 -7.31 -22.56 13.14
C ASP A 85 -6.01 -22.40 13.94
N ALA A 86 -5.06 -21.62 13.43
CA ALA A 86 -3.71 -21.55 13.99
C ALA A 86 -3.66 -20.85 15.38
N TRP A 87 -4.49 -19.82 15.55
CA TRP A 87 -4.54 -19.03 16.79
C TRP A 87 -5.96 -18.74 17.22
N GLU A 88 -6.19 -18.63 18.53
CA GLU A 88 -7.49 -18.36 19.13
C GLU A 88 -8.12 -17.06 18.62
N GLU A 89 -7.30 -16.06 18.33
CA GLU A 89 -7.74 -14.77 17.79
C GLU A 89 -8.51 -14.92 16.48
N PHE A 90 -8.21 -15.94 15.67
CA PHE A 90 -8.87 -16.18 14.37
C PHE A 90 -10.15 -17.03 14.47
N GLN A 91 -10.54 -17.46 15.66
CA GLN A 91 -11.83 -18.12 15.87
C GLN A 91 -13.01 -17.12 15.75
N GLN A 92 -12.78 -15.84 16.00
CA GLN A 92 -13.81 -14.80 15.98
C GLN A 92 -13.62 -13.75 14.88
N THR A 93 -12.40 -13.59 14.40
CA THR A 93 -12.01 -12.58 13.39
C THR A 93 -11.23 -13.25 12.28
N LEU A 94 -11.48 -12.87 11.02
CA LEU A 94 -10.75 -13.45 9.89
C LEU A 94 -9.26 -13.09 9.91
N PRO A 95 -8.39 -14.01 9.45
CA PRO A 95 -6.93 -13.78 9.35
C PRO A 95 -6.58 -12.99 8.08
N THR A 96 -7.16 -11.79 7.94
CA THR A 96 -6.76 -10.86 6.88
C THR A 96 -5.34 -10.37 7.09
N THR A 97 -4.71 -9.83 6.06
CA THR A 97 -3.30 -9.43 6.13
C THR A 97 -3.06 -8.38 7.22
N GLU A 98 -3.97 -7.40 7.36
CA GLU A 98 -3.90 -6.36 8.38
C GLU A 98 -4.17 -6.89 9.79
N ASN A 99 -5.15 -7.78 9.96
CA ASN A 99 -5.43 -8.39 11.25
C ASN A 99 -4.30 -9.35 11.67
N LEU A 100 -3.76 -10.12 10.75
CA LEU A 100 -2.61 -10.99 11.00
C LEU A 100 -1.38 -10.16 11.42
N ALA A 101 -1.10 -9.03 10.77
CA ALA A 101 -0.02 -8.12 11.17
C ALA A 101 -0.23 -7.60 12.61
N ARG A 102 -1.46 -7.21 12.98
CA ARG A 102 -1.83 -6.78 14.33
C ARG A 102 -1.64 -7.90 15.37
N VAL A 103 -2.10 -9.12 15.07
CA VAL A 103 -1.94 -10.26 15.98
C VAL A 103 -0.47 -10.61 16.16
N ILE A 104 0.33 -10.60 15.09
CA ILE A 104 1.79 -10.78 15.16
C ILE A 104 2.42 -9.71 16.06
N TRP A 105 2.03 -8.45 15.92
CA TRP A 105 2.49 -7.38 16.81
C TRP A 105 2.20 -7.69 18.27
N ASN A 106 0.97 -8.07 18.60
CA ASN A 106 0.56 -8.35 19.97
C ASN A 106 1.35 -9.50 20.60
N ARG A 107 1.75 -10.50 19.79
CA ARG A 107 2.56 -11.63 20.24
C ARG A 107 4.04 -11.27 20.42
N LEU A 108 4.57 -10.38 19.60
CA LEU A 108 5.98 -9.99 19.64
C LEU A 108 6.26 -8.82 20.60
N SER A 109 5.32 -7.90 20.80
CA SER A 109 5.53 -6.68 21.60
C SER A 109 5.87 -6.90 23.08
N PRO A 110 5.47 -8.01 23.76
CA PRO A 110 5.95 -8.31 25.09
C PRO A 110 7.46 -8.65 25.17
N HIS A 111 8.05 -9.02 24.04
CA HIS A 111 9.42 -9.53 23.94
C HIS A 111 10.39 -8.60 23.22
N LEU A 112 9.86 -7.74 22.34
CA LEU A 112 10.67 -6.92 21.44
C LEU A 112 10.18 -5.45 21.45
N PRO A 113 11.08 -4.47 21.40
CA PRO A 113 10.73 -3.04 21.32
C PRO A 113 10.32 -2.66 19.90
N LEU A 114 9.12 -3.04 19.50
CA LEU A 114 8.61 -2.90 18.14
C LEU A 114 8.37 -1.44 17.76
N VAL A 115 8.55 -1.14 16.47
CA VAL A 115 8.17 0.12 15.82
C VAL A 115 7.16 -0.13 14.73
N ASP A 116 7.34 -1.23 13.97
CA ASP A 116 6.50 -1.56 12.83
C ASP A 116 6.56 -3.06 12.55
N ILE A 117 5.43 -3.61 12.15
CA ILE A 117 5.28 -4.92 11.51
C ILE A 117 4.80 -4.68 10.09
N LYS A 118 5.58 -5.12 9.10
CA LYS A 118 5.13 -5.19 7.71
C LYS A 118 4.97 -6.65 7.31
N LEU A 119 3.77 -7.02 6.91
CA LEU A 119 3.42 -8.36 6.45
C LEU A 119 3.04 -8.31 4.97
N ILE A 120 3.83 -8.95 4.14
CA ILE A 120 3.59 -9.10 2.70
C ILE A 120 2.93 -10.45 2.47
N GLU A 121 1.70 -10.44 2.00
CA GLU A 121 0.94 -11.63 1.60
C GLU A 121 1.38 -12.11 0.22
N ASN A 122 1.44 -11.19 -0.73
CA ASN A 122 1.96 -11.39 -2.08
C ASN A 122 2.54 -10.06 -2.63
N GLU A 123 3.03 -10.08 -3.87
CA GLU A 123 3.66 -8.90 -4.49
C GLU A 123 2.71 -7.71 -4.66
N ASN A 124 1.39 -7.95 -4.65
CA ASN A 124 0.37 -6.92 -4.87
C ASN A 124 -0.39 -6.54 -3.60
N LEU A 125 -0.12 -7.18 -2.44
CA LEU A 125 -0.85 -6.93 -1.19
C LEU A 125 0.03 -7.07 0.03
N TRP A 126 0.06 -6.03 0.88
CA TRP A 126 0.70 -6.07 2.19
C TRP A 126 0.04 -5.12 3.18
N ALA A 127 0.22 -5.42 4.45
CA ALA A 127 -0.23 -4.57 5.54
C ALA A 127 0.94 -4.13 6.43
N GLU A 128 0.78 -2.96 7.07
CA GLU A 128 1.69 -2.43 8.08
C GLU A 128 0.90 -2.09 9.35
N TYR A 129 1.48 -2.43 10.52
CA TYR A 129 0.89 -2.16 11.82
C TYR A 129 1.94 -1.62 12.79
N GLN A 130 1.59 -0.51 13.46
CA GLN A 130 2.52 0.27 14.29
C GLN A 130 2.13 0.33 15.78
N GLY A 131 1.23 -0.57 16.20
CA GLY A 131 0.79 -0.63 17.60
C GLY A 131 -0.28 0.40 17.99
N ASN A 132 -0.93 1.03 17.03
CA ASN A 132 -1.94 2.07 17.25
C ASN A 132 -3.36 1.47 17.42
N ALA A 133 -3.60 0.76 18.52
CA ALA A 133 -4.90 0.16 18.84
C ALA A 133 -5.45 -0.73 17.71
N MET A 134 -6.46 -0.27 16.98
CA MET A 134 -7.05 -1.01 15.85
C MET A 134 -6.65 -0.43 14.48
N GLU A 135 -5.90 0.69 14.41
CA GLU A 135 -5.51 1.30 13.15
C GLU A 135 -4.40 0.49 12.46
N ALA A 136 -4.61 0.18 11.20
CA ALA A 136 -3.60 -0.45 10.34
C ALA A 136 -3.54 0.22 8.97
N TYR A 137 -2.50 -0.11 8.21
CA TYR A 137 -2.32 0.31 6.82
C TYR A 137 -2.39 -0.91 5.93
N LEU A 138 -3.09 -0.79 4.80
CA LEU A 138 -3.16 -1.80 3.75
C LEU A 138 -2.70 -1.16 2.44
N THR A 139 -1.77 -1.83 1.74
CA THR A 139 -1.30 -1.38 0.44
C THR A 139 -1.66 -2.38 -0.62
N VAL A 140 -2.30 -1.89 -1.68
CA VAL A 140 -2.56 -2.61 -2.92
C VAL A 140 -1.59 -2.09 -3.97
N ASN A 141 -0.85 -3.00 -4.62
CA ASN A 141 -0.05 -2.69 -5.80
C ASN A 141 -0.84 -3.04 -7.07
N THR A 142 -0.80 -2.14 -8.03
CA THR A 142 -1.35 -2.35 -9.37
C THR A 142 -0.42 -1.74 -10.42
N HIS A 143 -0.75 -1.91 -11.71
CA HIS A 143 0.06 -1.37 -12.79
C HIS A 143 -0.80 -0.99 -13.99
N PHE A 144 -0.27 -0.11 -14.84
CA PHE A 144 -0.83 0.25 -16.14
C PHE A 144 0.29 0.65 -17.10
N SER A 145 0.04 0.54 -18.39
CA SER A 145 0.96 0.98 -19.44
C SER A 145 0.38 2.22 -20.13
N ALA A 146 1.13 3.33 -20.12
CA ALA A 146 0.67 4.56 -20.76
C ALA A 146 1.82 5.32 -21.40
N ALA A 147 1.47 6.10 -22.43
CA ALA A 147 2.36 7.07 -23.04
C ALA A 147 2.08 8.48 -22.50
N HIS A 148 3.12 9.30 -22.45
CA HIS A 148 3.00 10.72 -22.12
C HIS A 148 4.01 11.58 -22.88
N ARG A 149 3.77 12.87 -22.85
CA ARG A 149 4.68 13.91 -23.31
C ARG A 149 4.82 14.96 -22.22
N LEU A 150 6.04 15.27 -21.81
CA LEU A 150 6.27 16.39 -20.90
C LEU A 150 6.35 17.69 -21.71
N ALA A 151 5.26 18.42 -21.75
CA ALA A 151 5.19 19.71 -22.43
C ALA A 151 4.14 20.59 -21.77
N HIS A 152 4.54 21.80 -21.41
CA HIS A 152 3.61 22.81 -20.92
C HIS A 152 2.83 23.38 -22.11
N PRO A 153 1.49 23.47 -22.05
CA PRO A 153 0.66 23.88 -23.19
C PRO A 153 0.92 25.33 -23.66
N ASP A 154 1.34 26.21 -22.76
CA ASP A 154 1.56 27.64 -23.06
C ASP A 154 2.99 27.94 -23.55
N LEU A 155 3.87 26.94 -23.62
CA LEU A 155 5.25 27.11 -24.09
C LEU A 155 5.43 26.63 -25.54
N SER A 156 6.33 27.27 -26.27
CA SER A 156 6.74 26.86 -27.62
C SER A 156 7.42 25.47 -27.60
N LEU A 157 7.60 24.89 -28.76
CA LEU A 157 8.31 23.61 -28.92
C LEU A 157 9.76 23.71 -28.45
N GLU A 158 10.42 24.85 -28.74
CA GLU A 158 11.80 25.12 -28.37
C GLU A 158 11.96 25.24 -26.83
N GLU A 159 11.06 26.00 -26.20
CA GLU A 159 11.04 26.17 -24.73
C GLU A 159 10.76 24.84 -24.03
N ASN A 160 9.75 24.08 -24.46
CA ASN A 160 9.48 22.75 -23.93
C ASN A 160 10.67 21.80 -24.12
N SER A 161 11.34 21.85 -25.27
CA SER A 161 12.54 21.04 -25.50
C SER A 161 13.71 21.43 -24.63
N ALA A 162 13.85 22.71 -24.31
CA ALA A 162 14.88 23.22 -23.42
C ALA A 162 14.67 22.75 -21.98
N ILE A 163 13.41 22.72 -21.51
CA ILE A 163 13.04 22.31 -20.13
C ILE A 163 13.04 20.79 -19.97
N PHE A 164 12.35 20.07 -20.85
CA PHE A 164 12.04 18.65 -20.69
C PHE A 164 12.90 17.73 -21.57
N GLY A 165 13.75 18.28 -22.39
CA GLY A 165 14.67 17.52 -23.26
C GLY A 165 13.95 16.52 -24.16
N LYS A 166 14.37 15.25 -24.08
CA LYS A 166 13.79 14.16 -24.89
C LYS A 166 12.34 13.87 -24.56
N CYS A 167 11.89 14.15 -23.31
CA CYS A 167 10.53 13.92 -22.87
C CYS A 167 9.50 14.87 -23.53
N ALA A 168 9.98 16.00 -24.12
CA ALA A 168 9.14 16.94 -24.86
C ALA A 168 8.87 16.55 -26.32
N ARG A 169 9.43 15.43 -26.82
CA ARG A 169 9.24 14.97 -28.19
C ARG A 169 7.76 14.82 -28.51
N ILE A 170 7.35 15.22 -29.73
CA ILE A 170 5.95 15.38 -30.12
C ILE A 170 5.14 14.08 -30.02
N ASN A 171 5.79 12.94 -30.23
CA ASN A 171 5.13 11.63 -30.15
C ASN A 171 5.15 11.04 -28.73
N GLY A 172 5.74 11.75 -27.75
CA GLY A 172 5.87 11.27 -26.39
C GLY A 172 6.78 10.05 -26.27
N HIS A 173 6.65 9.37 -25.16
CA HIS A 173 7.24 8.06 -24.83
C HIS A 173 6.34 7.38 -23.81
N GLY A 174 6.60 6.11 -23.45
CA GLY A 174 5.73 5.36 -22.56
C GLY A 174 6.48 4.57 -21.52
N HIS A 175 5.74 4.20 -20.47
CA HIS A 175 6.22 3.45 -19.33
C HIS A 175 5.23 2.36 -18.91
N ASN A 176 5.74 1.33 -18.26
CA ASN A 176 4.97 0.42 -17.43
C ASN A 176 4.98 0.99 -16.01
N TYR A 177 3.95 1.73 -15.67
CA TYR A 177 3.79 2.31 -14.34
C TYR A 177 3.38 1.24 -13.33
N HIS A 178 4.01 1.24 -12.15
CA HIS A 178 3.53 0.51 -10.98
C HIS A 178 3.05 1.50 -9.94
N VAL A 179 1.99 1.14 -9.23
CA VAL A 179 1.35 2.04 -8.27
C VAL A 179 1.05 1.30 -6.98
N ASP A 180 1.63 1.79 -5.86
CA ASP A 180 1.22 1.38 -4.52
C ASP A 180 0.18 2.36 -3.99
N ILE A 181 -1.01 1.88 -3.70
CA ILE A 181 -2.10 2.67 -3.09
C ILE A 181 -2.24 2.19 -1.66
N THR A 182 -1.86 3.04 -0.71
CA THR A 182 -1.93 2.74 0.73
C THR A 182 -3.13 3.43 1.34
N VAL A 183 -4.01 2.64 1.92
CA VAL A 183 -5.14 3.10 2.74
C VAL A 183 -4.88 2.82 4.21
N LYS A 184 -5.53 3.55 5.10
CA LYS A 184 -5.52 3.31 6.54
C LYS A 184 -6.94 3.32 7.10
N GLY A 185 -7.14 2.59 8.18
CA GLY A 185 -8.43 2.51 8.85
C GLY A 185 -8.38 1.62 10.08
N GLU A 186 -9.50 1.54 10.77
CA GLU A 186 -9.65 0.64 11.91
C GLU A 186 -9.99 -0.78 11.43
N ILE A 187 -9.29 -1.76 11.98
CA ILE A 187 -9.55 -3.18 11.73
C ILE A 187 -10.92 -3.54 12.31
N HIS A 188 -11.84 -3.92 11.46
CA HIS A 188 -13.18 -4.32 11.88
C HIS A 188 -13.12 -5.60 12.71
N PRO A 189 -13.74 -5.65 13.91
CA PRO A 189 -13.54 -6.73 14.88
C PRO A 189 -14.06 -8.10 14.40
N ARG A 190 -14.96 -8.14 13.41
CA ARG A 190 -15.49 -9.41 12.87
C ARG A 190 -14.81 -9.84 11.58
N THR A 191 -14.65 -8.93 10.62
CA THR A 191 -14.04 -9.26 9.32
C THR A 191 -12.51 -9.24 9.35
N GLY A 192 -11.90 -8.52 10.30
CA GLY A 192 -10.45 -8.29 10.31
C GLY A 192 -9.96 -7.30 9.25
N MET A 193 -10.85 -6.73 8.45
CA MET A 193 -10.53 -5.81 7.35
C MET A 193 -10.62 -4.36 7.80
N ILE A 194 -9.79 -3.50 7.22
CA ILE A 194 -9.94 -2.03 7.34
C ILE A 194 -10.83 -1.47 6.23
N VAL A 195 -10.97 -2.20 5.14
CA VAL A 195 -11.82 -1.88 3.99
C VAL A 195 -12.18 -3.16 3.25
N ASP A 196 -13.32 -3.18 2.57
CA ASP A 196 -13.63 -4.26 1.63
C ASP A 196 -12.61 -4.24 0.47
N LEU A 197 -11.78 -5.28 0.39
CA LEU A 197 -10.69 -5.34 -0.60
C LEU A 197 -11.20 -5.45 -2.04
N VAL A 198 -12.35 -6.12 -2.24
CA VAL A 198 -12.97 -6.26 -3.57
C VAL A 198 -13.45 -4.89 -4.06
N GLU A 199 -14.15 -4.15 -3.21
CA GLU A 199 -14.63 -2.81 -3.53
C GLU A 199 -13.48 -1.80 -3.70
N LEU A 200 -12.42 -1.92 -2.90
CA LEU A 200 -11.21 -1.10 -3.05
C LEU A 200 -10.57 -1.33 -4.42
N GLN A 201 -10.36 -2.60 -4.81
CA GLN A 201 -9.78 -2.94 -6.11
C GLN A 201 -10.66 -2.47 -7.26
N ASN A 202 -11.97 -2.72 -7.22
CA ASN A 202 -12.94 -2.25 -8.22
C ASN A 202 -12.90 -0.72 -8.35
N THR A 203 -12.78 -0.01 -7.23
CA THR A 203 -12.71 1.46 -7.24
C THR A 203 -11.42 1.96 -7.89
N ILE A 204 -10.27 1.33 -7.57
CA ILE A 204 -8.98 1.65 -8.18
C ILE A 204 -9.02 1.35 -9.68
N ASP A 205 -9.50 0.18 -10.07
CA ASP A 205 -9.56 -0.22 -11.49
C ASP A 205 -10.42 0.75 -12.28
N ARG A 206 -11.63 1.02 -11.86
CA ARG A 206 -12.57 1.92 -12.54
C ARG A 206 -12.10 3.36 -12.65
N LEU A 207 -11.47 3.89 -11.59
CA LEU A 207 -11.13 5.33 -11.51
C LEU A 207 -9.72 5.65 -12.00
N ILE A 208 -8.81 4.69 -11.96
CA ILE A 208 -7.40 4.90 -12.30
C ILE A 208 -6.96 4.02 -13.45
N ILE A 209 -7.14 2.70 -13.36
CA ILE A 209 -6.55 1.78 -14.33
C ILE A 209 -7.28 1.88 -15.67
N GLU A 210 -8.60 1.72 -15.70
CA GLU A 210 -9.38 1.77 -16.95
C GLU A 210 -9.17 3.07 -17.75
N PRO A 211 -9.14 4.28 -17.13
CA PRO A 211 -8.90 5.51 -17.89
C PRO A 211 -7.45 5.72 -18.35
N MET A 212 -6.48 5.09 -17.70
CA MET A 212 -5.06 5.37 -17.92
C MET A 212 -4.34 4.27 -18.69
N ASP A 213 -4.80 3.02 -18.56
CA ASP A 213 -4.13 1.89 -19.22
C ASP A 213 -4.28 1.94 -20.74
N HIS A 214 -3.18 1.69 -21.46
CA HIS A 214 -3.07 1.77 -22.93
C HIS A 214 -3.49 3.13 -23.51
N SER A 215 -3.31 4.22 -22.75
CA SER A 215 -3.66 5.59 -23.14
C SER A 215 -2.44 6.45 -23.48
N PHE A 216 -2.68 7.58 -24.15
CA PHE A 216 -1.75 8.70 -24.23
C PHE A 216 -2.26 9.78 -23.26
N LEU A 217 -1.69 9.86 -22.05
CA LEU A 217 -2.21 10.64 -20.94
C LEU A 217 -2.60 12.08 -21.29
N ASN A 218 -1.78 12.78 -22.09
CA ASN A 218 -2.05 14.15 -22.51
C ASN A 218 -3.32 14.32 -23.37
N LYS A 219 -3.85 13.24 -23.95
CA LYS A 219 -4.98 13.28 -24.90
C LYS A 219 -6.21 12.58 -24.36
N ASP A 220 -5.99 11.45 -23.69
CA ASP A 220 -7.07 10.54 -23.33
C ASP A 220 -7.56 10.79 -21.89
N VAL A 221 -6.75 11.47 -21.05
CA VAL A 221 -7.12 11.87 -19.69
C VAL A 221 -7.29 13.39 -19.64
N PRO A 222 -8.51 13.94 -19.55
CA PRO A 222 -8.76 15.40 -19.64
C PRO A 222 -7.97 16.27 -18.69
N TYR A 223 -7.65 15.76 -17.50
CA TYR A 223 -6.83 16.47 -16.53
C TYR A 223 -5.45 16.86 -17.09
N PHE A 224 -4.84 15.97 -17.90
CA PHE A 224 -3.49 16.18 -18.47
C PHE A 224 -3.48 16.96 -19.79
N GLU A 225 -4.60 17.43 -20.28
CA GLU A 225 -4.61 18.40 -21.40
C GLU A 225 -3.93 19.73 -21.03
N ARG A 226 -4.02 20.10 -19.73
CA ARG A 226 -3.48 21.36 -19.19
C ARG A 226 -2.40 21.17 -18.15
N VAL A 227 -2.28 20.00 -17.56
CA VAL A 227 -1.29 19.68 -16.53
C VAL A 227 -0.25 18.76 -17.14
N VAL A 228 1.02 19.12 -17.02
CA VAL A 228 2.11 18.27 -17.54
C VAL A 228 2.12 16.93 -16.78
N PRO A 229 2.01 15.78 -17.46
CA PRO A 229 1.92 14.46 -16.83
C PRO A 229 3.30 13.97 -16.36
N THR A 230 3.91 14.66 -15.40
CA THR A 230 5.08 14.19 -14.65
C THR A 230 4.63 13.14 -13.64
N ALA A 231 5.55 12.33 -13.12
CA ALA A 231 5.24 11.32 -12.10
C ALA A 231 4.53 11.95 -10.88
N GLU A 232 4.94 13.16 -10.47
CA GLU A 232 4.36 13.90 -9.36
C GLU A 232 2.90 14.30 -9.64
N ASN A 233 2.63 14.83 -10.83
CA ASN A 233 1.28 15.25 -11.22
C ASN A 233 0.35 14.06 -11.44
N ILE A 234 0.87 12.94 -11.96
CA ILE A 234 0.11 11.69 -12.10
C ILE A 234 -0.26 11.14 -10.70
N ALA A 235 0.70 11.06 -9.79
CA ALA A 235 0.44 10.61 -8.41
C ALA A 235 -0.54 11.54 -7.67
N ALA A 236 -0.39 12.86 -7.82
CA ALA A 236 -1.30 13.85 -7.23
C ALA A 236 -2.73 13.75 -7.82
N TYR A 237 -2.86 13.49 -9.13
CA TYR A 237 -4.15 13.22 -9.78
C TYR A 237 -4.82 11.99 -9.17
N MET A 238 -4.07 10.88 -8.98
CA MET A 238 -4.58 9.67 -8.37
C MET A 238 -5.08 9.93 -6.94
N VAL A 239 -4.31 10.67 -6.12
CA VAL A 239 -4.75 11.03 -4.76
C VAL A 239 -6.05 11.81 -4.79
N LYS A 240 -6.16 12.85 -5.63
CA LYS A 240 -7.38 13.66 -5.75
C LYS A 240 -8.59 12.84 -6.20
N THR A 241 -8.37 11.89 -7.11
CA THR A 241 -9.42 11.05 -7.67
C THR A 241 -9.91 9.99 -6.68
N LEU A 242 -9.00 9.40 -5.87
CA LEU A 242 -9.30 8.28 -4.99
C LEU A 242 -9.74 8.69 -3.59
N GLN A 243 -9.35 9.87 -3.08
CA GLN A 243 -9.53 10.25 -1.68
C GLN A 243 -11.00 10.21 -1.24
N GLY A 244 -11.91 10.79 -2.02
CA GLY A 244 -13.35 10.78 -1.74
C GLY A 244 -13.96 9.38 -1.80
N PRO A 245 -13.83 8.66 -2.94
CA PRO A 245 -14.35 7.31 -3.08
C PRO A 245 -13.83 6.31 -2.03
N ILE A 246 -12.56 6.38 -1.65
CA ILE A 246 -12.02 5.53 -0.57
C ILE A 246 -12.63 5.89 0.79
N ALA A 247 -12.89 7.17 1.05
CA ALA A 247 -13.58 7.59 2.28
C ALA A 247 -15.02 7.08 2.34
N GLU A 248 -15.71 6.98 1.21
CA GLU A 248 -17.04 6.36 1.11
C GLU A 248 -17.03 4.86 1.43
N LEU A 249 -15.93 4.17 1.20
CA LEU A 249 -15.71 2.78 1.60
C LEU A 249 -15.37 2.60 3.10
N GLY A 250 -15.27 3.70 3.86
CA GLY A 250 -14.98 3.67 5.31
C GLY A 250 -13.51 3.67 5.68
N ALA A 251 -12.59 3.77 4.70
CA ALA A 251 -11.15 3.90 4.93
C ALA A 251 -10.65 5.30 4.56
N GLN A 252 -9.38 5.58 4.85
CA GLN A 252 -8.73 6.84 4.45
C GLN A 252 -7.59 6.53 3.50
N LEU A 253 -7.54 7.21 2.35
CA LEU A 253 -6.35 7.18 1.52
C LEU A 253 -5.18 7.80 2.31
N HIS A 254 -4.11 7.03 2.49
CA HIS A 254 -2.92 7.51 3.18
C HIS A 254 -1.92 8.12 2.20
N LYS A 255 -1.54 7.35 1.17
CA LYS A 255 -0.61 7.80 0.12
C LYS A 255 -0.77 7.00 -1.17
N VAL A 256 -0.30 7.59 -2.25
CA VAL A 256 -0.03 6.93 -3.53
C VAL A 256 1.47 7.01 -3.80
N LYS A 257 2.08 5.89 -4.15
CA LYS A 257 3.45 5.83 -4.65
C LYS A 257 3.43 5.32 -6.08
N LEU A 258 3.84 6.16 -7.00
CA LEU A 258 3.93 5.88 -8.43
C LEU A 258 5.38 5.60 -8.81
N TYR A 259 5.62 4.49 -9.45
CA TYR A 259 6.89 4.15 -10.09
C TYR A 259 6.74 4.33 -11.60
N GLU A 260 7.41 5.32 -12.15
CA GLU A 260 7.52 5.52 -13.59
C GLU A 260 8.47 4.49 -14.22
N SER A 261 9.47 4.08 -13.43
CA SER A 261 10.44 3.03 -13.75
C SER A 261 10.96 2.42 -12.44
N PRO A 262 11.69 1.29 -12.49
CA PRO A 262 12.31 0.74 -11.28
C PRO A 262 13.26 1.70 -10.54
N ASN A 263 13.76 2.74 -11.25
CA ASN A 263 14.72 3.71 -10.70
C ASN A 263 14.08 5.04 -10.26
N ASN A 264 12.84 5.33 -10.71
CA ASN A 264 12.17 6.61 -10.48
C ASN A 264 10.80 6.39 -9.86
N ALA A 265 10.58 6.93 -8.68
CA ALA A 265 9.29 6.89 -8.01
C ALA A 265 8.96 8.23 -7.36
N CYS A 266 7.66 8.51 -7.25
CA CYS A 266 7.12 9.66 -6.54
C CYS A 266 6.10 9.18 -5.50
N GLU A 267 6.15 9.71 -4.28
CA GLU A 267 5.15 9.47 -3.24
C GLU A 267 4.37 10.75 -2.95
N VAL A 268 3.04 10.68 -2.98
CA VAL A 268 2.15 11.76 -2.59
C VAL A 268 1.26 11.30 -1.44
N TYR A 269 1.39 11.98 -0.29
CA TYR A 269 0.53 11.73 0.86
C TYR A 269 -0.76 12.53 0.72
N ALA A 270 -1.90 11.91 1.03
CA ALA A 270 -3.21 12.57 0.95
C ALA A 270 -3.29 13.81 1.85
N SER A 271 -2.63 13.81 3.02
CA SER A 271 -2.53 14.95 3.92
C SER A 271 -1.86 16.17 3.29
N PHE A 272 -0.86 15.99 2.43
CA PHE A 272 -0.15 17.11 1.79
C PHE A 272 -1.04 17.90 0.84
N LEU A 273 -2.04 17.25 0.23
CA LEU A 273 -2.98 17.93 -0.67
C LEU A 273 -4.13 18.61 0.07
N GLN A 274 -4.47 18.16 1.29
CA GLN A 274 -5.47 18.82 2.14
C GLN A 274 -4.97 20.19 2.62
N ASP A 275 -3.71 20.29 3.01
CA ASP A 275 -3.09 21.56 3.44
C ASP A 275 -3.01 22.58 2.29
N ALA A 276 -2.85 22.13 1.05
CA ALA A 276 -2.83 22.99 -0.13
C ALA A 276 -4.20 23.57 -0.50
N ILE A 277 -5.30 22.93 -0.10
CA ILE A 277 -6.68 23.42 -0.34
C ILE A 277 -7.08 24.48 0.71
N VAL A 278 -6.50 24.46 1.90
CA VAL A 278 -6.75 25.43 2.98
C VAL A 278 -5.91 26.71 2.80
N GLY A 279 -4.84 26.63 2.03
CA GLY A 279 -3.96 27.75 1.69
C GLY A 279 -4.15 28.19 0.24
N ASP A 280 -5.11 29.06 -0.03
CA ASP A 280 -5.33 29.69 -1.34
C ASP A 280 -4.20 30.71 -1.65
N ARG A 281 -2.98 30.22 -1.83
CA ARG A 281 -1.85 30.92 -2.47
C ARG A 281 -0.87 29.87 -3.03
N LEU A 282 -0.89 29.73 -4.35
CA LEU A 282 0.27 29.17 -5.06
C LEU A 282 1.50 30.00 -4.65
N PRO A 283 2.61 29.41 -4.20
CA PRO A 283 3.84 30.16 -4.02
C PRO A 283 4.25 30.71 -5.39
N GLU A 284 4.44 32.03 -5.48
CA GLU A 284 5.11 32.66 -6.62
C GLU A 284 6.43 31.94 -6.86
N LEU A 285 6.61 31.44 -8.08
CA LEU A 285 7.88 30.88 -8.52
C LEU A 285 8.97 31.92 -8.29
N ALA A 286 9.83 31.69 -7.31
CA ALA A 286 11.04 32.46 -7.13
C ALA A 286 11.90 32.28 -8.39
N THR A 287 12.00 33.35 -9.17
CA THR A 287 12.98 33.46 -10.24
C THR A 287 14.39 33.42 -9.66
N VAL A 288 15.14 32.36 -10.01
CA VAL A 288 16.61 32.33 -9.88
C VAL A 288 17.20 32.30 -11.27
#